data_dcd6bf947fd01428972b48d881a252a1
#
_entry.id   dcd6bf947fd01428972b48d881a252a1
#
_cell.length_a   1.000
_cell.length_b   1.000
_cell.length_c   1.000
_cell.angle_alpha   90.00
_cell.angle_beta   90.00
_cell.angle_gamma   90.00
#
_symmetry.space_group_name_H-M   'P 1'
#
loop_
_entity.id
_entity.type
_entity.pdbx_description
1 polymer ?
#
loop_
_entity_poly.entity_id
_entity_poly.type
_entity_poly.pdbx_seq_one_letter_code
_entity_poly.pdbx_strand_id
1 'polypeptide(L)'
;ADQMKDPNPVAMADIIKTEELLSFPYNARGISLCRGTDWLLPQRIVAQMDPEQSDLFWQNSKSFWRFFIARCENELALRIIGSLGFVDLKNLNDSEQMRIAYREALLHFVKEAEQASCTGEDIEKLLTEVYHASPLSKSPLECVVPPDSPLRLGIHSNEQWLKTAEERYSSVYLDILGLISIGRYRQGDQLPSHAALQLQYGVSVVTTLQAVKTLKQWGVVETIRGKGIFVSQHPPAADQLPLSQKMVASYVKRYLENFELLAVTAEGVALYAAQSVSPAQAQALRQTLFDTERTGRRYPSYPITILEFLVEQIPYKAMQAVYATVLENQRMVIKIPGLVSSENPAQVLEMNRRCIGAADALAGGDTVAFAKRTAEMFQYVYQHIIEQCDRLHYLHAVKGLYDTSLLWK
;
A
#
# COMPACT_ATOMS: atom_id res chain seq x y z
N ALA A 1 -28.50 6.82 26.59
CA ALA A 1 -27.16 6.98 27.12
C ALA A 1 -26.45 5.62 26.97
N ASP A 2 -26.00 5.34 25.75
CA ASP A 2 -25.16 4.18 25.47
C ASP A 2 -23.78 4.50 26.03
N GLN A 3 -23.37 3.69 27.01
CA GLN A 3 -22.00 3.65 27.48
C GLN A 3 -21.11 3.25 26.30
N MET A 4 -20.37 4.21 25.75
CA MET A 4 -19.28 3.93 24.84
C MET A 4 -18.32 3.00 25.57
N LYS A 5 -18.25 1.75 25.12
CA LYS A 5 -17.23 0.80 25.61
C LYS A 5 -15.87 1.41 25.30
N ASP A 6 -15.00 1.47 26.30
CA ASP A 6 -13.62 1.91 26.12
C ASP A 6 -12.98 1.19 24.93
N PRO A 7 -12.27 1.90 24.05
CA PRO A 7 -11.60 1.26 22.92
C PRO A 7 -10.64 0.20 23.47
N ASN A 8 -10.64 -0.98 22.84
CA ASN A 8 -9.75 -2.06 23.21
C ASN A 8 -8.27 -1.59 23.09
N PRO A 9 -7.50 -1.54 24.20
CA PRO A 9 -6.13 -1.03 24.17
C PRO A 9 -5.22 -1.75 23.16
N VAL A 10 -5.46 -3.03 22.90
CA VAL A 10 -4.72 -3.83 21.91
C VAL A 10 -5.01 -3.34 20.49
N ALA A 11 -6.27 -3.03 20.17
CA ALA A 11 -6.64 -2.50 18.87
C ALA A 11 -6.06 -1.10 18.65
N MET A 12 -5.97 -0.30 19.68
CA MET A 12 -5.37 1.03 19.62
C MET A 12 -3.86 0.96 19.37
N ALA A 13 -3.14 0.10 20.07
CA ALA A 13 -1.70 -0.10 19.86
C ALA A 13 -1.42 -0.58 18.42
N ASP A 14 -2.26 -1.45 17.87
CA ASP A 14 -2.19 -1.92 16.48
C ASP A 14 -2.31 -0.76 15.48
N ILE A 15 -3.29 0.12 15.67
CA ILE A 15 -3.54 1.27 14.80
C ILE A 15 -2.38 2.26 14.86
N ILE A 16 -1.93 2.63 16.06
CA ILE A 16 -0.82 3.57 16.26
C ILE A 16 0.44 3.05 15.57
N LYS A 17 0.75 1.77 15.77
CA LYS A 17 1.94 1.17 15.16
C LYS A 17 1.83 1.08 13.65
N THR A 18 0.64 0.78 13.15
CA THR A 18 0.37 0.77 11.70
C THR A 18 0.53 2.18 11.12
N GLU A 19 0.01 3.20 11.79
CA GLU A 19 0.18 4.60 11.39
C GLU A 19 1.65 5.01 11.37
N GLU A 20 2.40 4.68 12.42
CA GLU A 20 3.84 4.95 12.50
C GLU A 20 4.61 4.31 11.32
N LEU A 21 4.35 3.02 11.04
CA LEU A 21 5.01 2.27 9.98
C LEU A 21 4.67 2.76 8.57
N LEU A 22 3.54 3.44 8.40
CA LEU A 22 3.14 4.05 7.13
C LEU A 22 3.55 5.52 7.05
N SER A 23 3.20 6.32 8.05
CA SER A 23 3.33 7.78 7.99
C SER A 23 4.78 8.24 8.07
N PHE A 24 5.61 7.63 8.92
CA PHE A 24 6.99 8.05 9.08
C PHE A 24 7.80 7.94 7.77
N PRO A 25 7.85 6.79 7.08
CA PRO A 25 8.62 6.67 5.84
C PRO A 25 8.03 7.49 4.70
N TYR A 26 6.70 7.66 4.64
CA TYR A 26 6.07 8.54 3.64
C TYR A 26 6.35 10.02 3.90
N ASN A 27 6.38 10.45 5.15
CA ASN A 27 6.79 11.82 5.49
C ASN A 27 8.26 12.05 5.13
N ALA A 28 9.16 11.12 5.47
CA ALA A 28 10.57 11.21 5.08
C ALA A 28 10.73 11.36 3.56
N ARG A 29 10.03 10.51 2.79
CA ARG A 29 10.04 10.58 1.33
C ARG A 29 9.46 11.90 0.81
N GLY A 30 8.31 12.34 1.32
CA GLY A 30 7.68 13.59 0.89
C GLY A 30 8.55 14.81 1.15
N ILE A 31 9.22 14.86 2.30
CA ILE A 31 10.20 15.89 2.65
C ILE A 31 11.35 15.88 1.65
N SER A 32 11.90 14.71 1.34
CA SER A 32 13.00 14.57 0.37
C SER A 32 12.63 15.02 -1.06
N LEU A 33 11.34 15.08 -1.38
CA LEU A 33 10.82 15.54 -2.68
C LEU A 33 10.54 17.04 -2.73
N CYS A 34 10.44 17.72 -1.57
CA CYS A 34 10.15 19.15 -1.51
C CYS A 34 11.30 20.01 -2.06
N ARG A 35 10.97 21.02 -2.86
CA ARG A 35 11.94 21.97 -3.44
C ARG A 35 11.35 23.38 -3.46
N GLY A 36 12.16 24.36 -3.12
CA GLY A 36 11.85 25.77 -3.28
C GLY A 36 10.48 26.18 -2.73
N THR A 37 9.55 26.53 -3.61
CA THR A 37 8.21 27.01 -3.23
C THR A 37 7.31 25.96 -2.57
N ASP A 38 7.66 24.68 -2.60
CA ASP A 38 6.90 23.64 -1.91
C ASP A 38 6.83 23.92 -0.39
N TRP A 39 7.87 24.56 0.18
CA TRP A 39 7.95 24.85 1.61
C TRP A 39 7.03 25.98 2.08
N LEU A 40 6.51 26.82 1.17
CA LEU A 40 5.65 27.96 1.52
C LEU A 40 4.37 27.52 2.23
N LEU A 41 3.78 26.40 1.86
CA LEU A 41 2.56 25.91 2.49
C LEU A 41 2.81 25.30 3.86
N PRO A 42 3.78 24.40 4.10
CA PRO A 42 4.15 23.95 5.44
C PRO A 42 4.47 25.12 6.39
N GLN A 43 5.24 26.11 5.94
CA GLN A 43 5.56 27.33 6.73
C GLN A 43 4.31 28.06 7.15
N ARG A 44 3.37 28.28 6.20
CA ARG A 44 2.11 28.97 6.48
C ARG A 44 1.25 28.19 7.46
N ILE A 45 1.14 26.87 7.32
CA ILE A 45 0.37 26.02 8.23
C ILE A 45 0.91 26.15 9.67
N VAL A 46 2.22 26.01 9.86
CA VAL A 46 2.84 26.12 11.19
C VAL A 46 2.68 27.52 11.76
N ALA A 47 2.78 28.57 10.93
CA ALA A 47 2.57 29.95 11.37
C ALA A 47 1.13 30.19 11.88
N GLN A 48 0.15 29.49 11.33
CA GLN A 48 -1.27 29.58 11.71
C GLN A 48 -1.65 28.67 12.91
N MET A 49 -0.73 27.83 13.40
CA MET A 49 -0.98 27.00 14.57
C MET A 49 -1.02 27.85 15.84
N ASP A 50 -2.21 28.04 16.41
CA ASP A 50 -2.43 28.79 17.63
C ASP A 50 -2.51 27.83 18.83
N PRO A 51 -1.54 27.83 19.76
CA PRO A 51 -1.53 26.94 20.93
C PRO A 51 -2.74 27.11 21.87
N GLU A 52 -3.40 28.26 21.85
CA GLU A 52 -4.59 28.50 22.66
C GLU A 52 -5.83 27.77 22.09
N GLN A 53 -5.85 27.48 20.78
CA GLN A 53 -6.97 26.87 20.08
C GLN A 53 -6.72 25.39 19.77
N SER A 54 -6.90 24.52 20.76
CA SER A 54 -6.56 23.08 20.66
C SER A 54 -7.10 22.41 19.40
N ASP A 55 -8.39 22.50 19.09
CA ASP A 55 -8.99 21.80 17.95
C ASP A 55 -8.38 22.27 16.61
N LEU A 56 -8.25 23.57 16.41
CA LEU A 56 -7.65 24.17 15.21
C LEU A 56 -6.16 23.86 15.12
N PHE A 57 -5.46 23.84 16.24
CA PHE A 57 -4.06 23.49 16.32
C PHE A 57 -3.80 22.08 15.78
N TRP A 58 -4.54 21.09 16.28
CA TRP A 58 -4.38 19.71 15.83
C TRP A 58 -4.87 19.47 14.41
N GLN A 59 -5.88 20.19 13.95
CA GLN A 59 -6.30 20.16 12.54
C GLN A 59 -5.19 20.68 11.62
N ASN A 60 -4.52 21.78 12.00
CA ASN A 60 -3.36 22.29 11.26
C ASN A 60 -2.18 21.30 11.29
N SER A 61 -1.91 20.65 12.42
CA SER A 61 -0.89 19.60 12.52
C SER A 61 -1.15 18.45 11.56
N LYS A 62 -2.40 17.97 11.49
CA LYS A 62 -2.81 16.94 10.51
C LYS A 62 -2.57 17.40 9.07
N SER A 63 -2.94 18.65 8.77
CA SER A 63 -2.76 19.22 7.43
C SER A 63 -1.28 19.35 7.06
N PHE A 64 -0.44 19.69 8.04
CA PHE A 64 1.01 19.78 7.87
C PHE A 64 1.62 18.44 7.44
N TRP A 65 1.35 17.35 8.17
CA TRP A 65 1.88 16.04 7.83
C TRP A 65 1.27 15.46 6.56
N ARG A 66 -0.03 15.69 6.36
CA ARG A 66 -0.72 15.27 5.14
C ARG A 66 -0.10 15.88 3.89
N PHE A 67 0.43 17.10 3.97
CA PHE A 67 1.12 17.73 2.85
C PHE A 67 2.30 16.89 2.36
N PHE A 68 3.17 16.42 3.24
CA PHE A 68 4.33 15.62 2.84
C PHE A 68 3.93 14.26 2.27
N ILE A 69 2.94 13.60 2.84
CA ILE A 69 2.40 12.36 2.30
C ILE A 69 1.83 12.59 0.89
N ALA A 70 1.08 13.68 0.71
CA ALA A 70 0.51 14.08 -0.58
C ALA A 70 1.60 14.40 -1.62
N ARG A 71 2.75 14.95 -1.18
CA ARG A 71 3.89 15.27 -2.04
C ARG A 71 4.51 14.04 -2.70
N CYS A 72 4.30 12.85 -2.14
CA CYS A 72 4.70 11.59 -2.75
C CYS A 72 3.86 11.21 -3.98
N GLU A 73 2.71 11.86 -4.19
CA GLU A 73 1.80 11.60 -5.32
C GLU A 73 1.30 10.15 -5.39
N ASN A 74 1.23 9.47 -4.23
CA ASN A 74 0.67 8.13 -4.08
C ASN A 74 -0.72 8.23 -3.44
N GLU A 75 -1.78 8.13 -4.25
CA GLU A 75 -3.16 8.22 -3.75
C GLU A 75 -3.52 7.05 -2.85
N LEU A 76 -2.99 5.86 -3.12
CA LEU A 76 -3.23 4.68 -2.28
C LEU A 76 -2.71 4.92 -0.87
N ALA A 77 -1.45 5.35 -0.73
CA ALA A 77 -0.86 5.67 0.57
C ALA A 77 -1.63 6.79 1.28
N LEU A 78 -1.95 7.87 0.56
CA LEU A 78 -2.70 9.00 1.13
C LEU A 78 -4.08 8.58 1.64
N ARG A 79 -4.80 7.71 0.92
CA ARG A 79 -6.09 7.17 1.34
C ARG A 79 -5.97 6.23 2.52
N ILE A 80 -4.99 5.32 2.52
CA ILE A 80 -4.77 4.40 3.64
C ILE A 80 -4.45 5.18 4.90
N ILE A 81 -3.46 6.07 4.86
CA ILE A 81 -3.07 6.88 6.03
C ILE A 81 -4.22 7.78 6.48
N GLY A 82 -4.93 8.40 5.53
CA GLY A 82 -6.12 9.20 5.83
C GLY A 82 -7.26 8.39 6.44
N SER A 83 -7.44 7.11 6.07
CA SER A 83 -8.49 6.24 6.60
C SER A 83 -8.16 5.71 8.01
N LEU A 84 -6.89 5.57 8.35
CA LEU A 84 -6.44 5.30 9.72
C LEU A 84 -6.80 6.45 10.66
N GLY A 85 -7.09 7.60 10.05
CA GLY A 85 -7.78 8.71 10.74
C GLY A 85 -6.83 9.60 11.49
N PHE A 86 -5.52 9.70 11.15
CA PHE A 86 -4.60 10.45 12.04
C PHE A 86 -5.21 10.45 13.43
N VAL A 87 -5.05 9.40 14.19
CA VAL A 87 -5.81 9.12 15.41
C VAL A 87 -6.08 10.45 16.10
N ASP A 88 -7.34 10.84 16.29
CA ASP A 88 -7.63 12.14 16.91
C ASP A 88 -7.06 12.07 18.30
N LEU A 89 -5.81 12.55 18.41
CA LEU A 89 -5.08 12.67 19.66
C LEU A 89 -5.71 13.83 20.47
N LYS A 90 -6.97 13.65 20.86
CA LYS A 90 -7.43 14.31 22.09
C LYS A 90 -6.74 13.55 23.23
N ASN A 91 -5.44 13.79 23.32
CA ASN A 91 -4.64 13.29 24.40
C ASN A 91 -5.20 13.92 25.68
N LEU A 92 -5.53 13.13 26.67
CA LEU A 92 -5.92 13.62 28.00
C LEU A 92 -4.84 14.53 28.63
N ASN A 93 -3.63 14.48 28.11
CA ASN A 93 -2.51 15.35 28.46
C ASN A 93 -2.31 16.53 27.49
N ASP A 94 -3.24 16.80 26.58
CA ASP A 94 -3.15 17.99 25.72
C ASP A 94 -3.15 19.26 26.58
N SER A 95 -2.05 19.97 26.55
CA SER A 95 -1.87 21.23 27.25
C SER A 95 -1.35 22.28 26.30
N GLU A 96 -1.67 23.54 26.59
CA GLU A 96 -1.14 24.68 25.81
C GLU A 96 0.40 24.66 25.77
N GLN A 97 1.03 24.36 26.89
CA GLN A 97 2.49 24.29 26.99
C GLN A 97 3.08 23.20 26.08
N MET A 98 2.42 22.06 25.97
CA MET A 98 2.83 20.99 25.06
C MET A 98 2.63 21.44 23.59
N ARG A 99 1.54 22.12 23.25
CA ARG A 99 1.32 22.65 21.90
C ARG A 99 2.34 23.73 21.53
N ILE A 100 2.74 24.58 22.47
CA ILE A 100 3.82 25.56 22.28
C ILE A 100 5.12 24.81 21.91
N ALA A 101 5.54 23.85 22.72
CA ALA A 101 6.76 23.08 22.48
C ALA A 101 6.73 22.33 21.15
N TYR A 102 5.60 21.73 20.80
CA TYR A 102 5.44 21.03 19.53
C TYR A 102 5.49 21.99 18.33
N ARG A 103 4.86 23.16 18.42
CA ARG A 103 4.94 24.20 17.38
C ARG A 103 6.37 24.69 17.19
N GLU A 104 7.12 24.91 18.27
CA GLU A 104 8.53 25.30 18.20
C GLU A 104 9.36 24.23 17.51
N ALA A 105 9.13 22.94 17.81
CA ALA A 105 9.79 21.84 17.13
C ALA A 105 9.47 21.82 15.62
N LEU A 106 8.21 22.06 15.23
CA LEU A 106 7.82 22.15 13.82
C LEU A 106 8.44 23.35 13.11
N LEU A 107 8.56 24.51 13.76
CA LEU A 107 9.23 25.69 13.20
C LEU A 107 10.71 25.42 12.95
N HIS A 108 11.38 24.78 13.92
CA HIS A 108 12.76 24.36 13.77
C HIS A 108 12.91 23.36 12.63
N PHE A 109 12.08 22.32 12.62
CA PHE A 109 12.04 21.30 11.58
C PHE A 109 11.93 21.90 10.17
N VAL A 110 10.94 22.77 9.93
CA VAL A 110 10.71 23.38 8.61
C VAL A 110 11.93 24.18 8.17
N LYS A 111 12.52 24.96 9.08
CA LYS A 111 13.70 25.75 8.79
C LYS A 111 14.90 24.89 8.40
N GLU A 112 15.20 23.87 9.17
CA GLU A 112 16.33 22.97 8.91
C GLU A 112 16.10 22.13 7.64
N ALA A 113 14.89 21.59 7.46
CA ALA A 113 14.55 20.77 6.29
C ALA A 113 14.56 21.57 4.97
N GLU A 114 14.19 22.85 5.00
CA GLU A 114 14.28 23.74 3.82
C GLU A 114 15.72 24.07 3.44
N GLN A 115 16.58 24.32 4.45
CA GLN A 115 17.97 24.73 4.25
C GLN A 115 18.88 23.57 3.89
N ALA A 116 18.54 22.37 4.32
CA ALA A 116 19.38 21.23 4.11
C ALA A 116 19.25 20.73 2.66
N SER A 117 20.39 20.51 2.01
CA SER A 117 20.49 19.50 0.94
C SER A 117 20.35 18.13 1.63
N CYS A 118 19.17 17.89 2.26
CA CYS A 118 18.97 16.81 3.23
C CYS A 118 19.29 15.46 2.61
N THR A 119 20.27 14.79 3.17
CA THR A 119 20.43 13.35 3.00
C THR A 119 19.26 12.63 3.69
N GLY A 120 18.99 11.38 3.33
CA GLY A 120 17.93 10.61 4.00
C GLY A 120 18.14 10.54 5.52
N GLU A 121 19.39 10.39 5.98
CA GLU A 121 19.75 10.33 7.41
C GLU A 121 19.43 11.64 8.17
N ASP A 122 19.67 12.80 7.55
CA ASP A 122 19.33 14.10 8.15
C ASP A 122 17.82 14.26 8.31
N ILE A 123 17.04 13.84 7.31
CA ILE A 123 15.56 13.89 7.35
C ILE A 123 15.03 12.98 8.45
N GLU A 124 15.53 11.74 8.55
CA GLU A 124 15.11 10.80 9.59
C GLU A 124 15.41 11.32 10.99
N LYS A 125 16.56 11.95 11.18
CA LYS A 125 16.93 12.57 12.45
C LYS A 125 15.96 13.71 12.81
N LEU A 126 15.72 14.63 11.89
CA LEU A 126 14.78 15.76 12.10
C LEU A 126 13.35 15.26 12.37
N LEU A 127 12.89 14.25 11.65
CA LEU A 127 11.60 13.62 11.90
C LEU A 127 11.54 12.99 13.29
N THR A 128 12.57 12.24 13.68
CA THR A 128 12.64 11.59 14.98
C THR A 128 12.55 12.61 16.12
N GLU A 129 13.23 13.75 15.99
CA GLU A 129 13.16 14.84 16.98
C GLU A 129 11.74 15.40 17.13
N VAL A 130 11.03 15.63 16.02
CA VAL A 130 9.64 16.11 16.05
C VAL A 130 8.66 15.04 16.56
N TYR A 131 8.84 13.78 16.15
CA TYR A 131 8.01 12.68 16.65
C TYR A 131 8.22 12.44 18.14
N HIS A 132 9.42 12.61 18.68
CA HIS A 132 9.67 12.57 20.12
C HIS A 132 9.03 13.74 20.89
N ALA A 133 8.87 14.89 20.25
CA ALA A 133 8.13 16.01 20.80
C ALA A 133 6.61 15.84 20.65
N SER A 134 6.15 14.89 19.82
CA SER A 134 4.75 14.61 19.60
C SER A 134 4.12 13.91 20.80
N PRO A 135 2.85 14.20 21.12
CA PRO A 135 2.10 13.48 22.15
C PRO A 135 1.98 11.98 21.89
N LEU A 136 2.09 11.52 20.63
CA LEU A 136 2.12 10.10 20.26
C LEU A 136 3.23 9.31 20.95
N SER A 137 4.38 9.93 21.23
CA SER A 137 5.51 9.24 21.86
C SER A 137 5.32 9.02 23.36
N LYS A 138 4.40 9.72 24.00
CA LYS A 138 4.31 9.82 25.47
C LYS A 138 3.18 9.02 26.12
N SER A 139 2.15 8.64 25.36
CA SER A 139 1.06 7.83 25.92
C SER A 139 0.33 7.02 24.83
N PRO A 140 0.66 5.73 24.65
CA PRO A 140 0.02 4.90 23.63
C PRO A 140 -1.42 4.47 23.99
N LEU A 141 -1.97 4.87 25.15
CA LEU A 141 -3.17 4.24 25.69
C LEU A 141 -4.45 5.09 25.59
N GLU A 142 -4.36 6.34 25.13
CA GLU A 142 -5.49 7.29 25.22
C GLU A 142 -5.90 7.91 23.89
N CYS A 143 -5.74 7.17 22.81
CA CYS A 143 -6.18 7.63 21.49
C CYS A 143 -7.67 7.36 21.32
N VAL A 144 -8.44 8.37 20.95
CA VAL A 144 -9.86 8.22 20.60
C VAL A 144 -9.99 8.04 19.10
N VAL A 145 -10.46 6.87 18.67
CA VAL A 145 -10.81 6.62 17.27
C VAL A 145 -12.05 7.46 16.92
N PRO A 146 -12.02 8.31 15.89
CA PRO A 146 -13.17 9.09 15.47
C PRO A 146 -14.42 8.22 15.24
N PRO A 147 -15.63 8.72 15.53
CA PRO A 147 -16.87 7.96 15.39
C PRO A 147 -17.12 7.40 13.99
N ASP A 148 -16.69 8.12 12.99
CA ASP A 148 -16.80 7.85 11.55
C ASP A 148 -15.60 7.12 10.97
N SER A 149 -14.59 6.79 11.80
CA SER A 149 -13.43 6.05 11.34
C SER A 149 -13.82 4.65 10.87
N PRO A 150 -13.37 4.24 9.67
CA PRO A 150 -13.63 2.88 9.14
C PRO A 150 -13.05 1.78 10.06
N LEU A 151 -12.08 2.10 10.89
CA LEU A 151 -11.51 1.17 11.88
C LEU A 151 -12.49 0.78 12.99
N ARG A 152 -13.53 1.58 13.27
CA ARG A 152 -14.63 1.21 14.17
C ARG A 152 -15.56 0.15 13.59
N LEU A 153 -15.64 0.07 12.26
CA LEU A 153 -16.50 -0.88 11.55
C LEU A 153 -15.86 -2.27 11.39
N GLY A 154 -14.62 -2.43 11.85
CA GLY A 154 -13.85 -3.67 11.74
C GLY A 154 -12.95 -3.71 10.50
N ILE A 155 -11.92 -4.55 10.57
CA ILE A 155 -10.85 -4.67 9.56
C ILE A 155 -11.39 -5.03 8.18
N HIS A 156 -12.52 -5.74 8.10
CA HIS A 156 -13.16 -6.12 6.82
C HIS A 156 -13.72 -4.93 6.02
N SER A 157 -13.96 -3.78 6.64
CA SER A 157 -14.42 -2.59 5.92
C SER A 157 -13.29 -1.86 5.17
N ASN A 158 -12.03 -2.05 5.58
CA ASN A 158 -10.89 -1.43 4.90
C ASN A 158 -10.66 -1.98 3.49
N GLU A 159 -10.97 -3.26 3.24
CA GLU A 159 -10.92 -3.83 1.88
C GLU A 159 -11.90 -3.14 0.91
N GLN A 160 -13.05 -2.69 1.42
CA GLN A 160 -14.04 -1.99 0.59
C GLN A 160 -13.59 -0.56 0.24
N TRP A 161 -12.87 0.12 1.14
CA TRP A 161 -12.36 1.47 0.91
C TRP A 161 -11.20 1.50 -0.09
N LEU A 162 -10.33 0.52 -0.06
CA LEU A 162 -9.24 0.37 -1.02
C LEU A 162 -9.75 0.01 -2.42
N LYS A 163 -10.97 -0.51 -2.51
CA LYS A 163 -11.67 -0.83 -3.77
C LYS A 163 -12.48 0.36 -4.32
N THR A 164 -12.18 1.61 -3.92
CA THR A 164 -13.01 2.78 -4.25
C THR A 164 -13.22 3.05 -5.73
N ALA A 165 -14.49 3.22 -6.04
CA ALA A 165 -15.21 4.18 -6.90
C ALA A 165 -14.90 4.29 -8.39
N GLU A 166 -13.76 3.90 -8.93
CA GLU A 166 -13.55 3.87 -10.38
C GLU A 166 -14.02 2.53 -10.93
N GLU A 167 -15.16 2.59 -11.64
CA GLU A 167 -15.71 1.46 -12.39
C GLU A 167 -15.52 0.09 -11.69
N ARG A 168 -16.24 -0.11 -10.59
CA ARG A 168 -16.19 -1.37 -9.80
C ARG A 168 -16.33 -2.63 -10.65
N TYR A 169 -17.01 -2.55 -11.80
CA TYR A 169 -17.11 -3.66 -12.72
C TYR A 169 -15.79 -3.93 -13.48
N SER A 170 -14.99 -2.89 -13.79
CA SER A 170 -13.69 -3.08 -14.46
C SER A 170 -12.71 -3.78 -13.56
N SER A 171 -12.71 -3.50 -12.26
CA SER A 171 -11.91 -4.24 -11.29
C SER A 171 -12.27 -5.73 -11.29
N VAL A 172 -13.57 -6.07 -11.32
CA VAL A 172 -14.03 -7.46 -11.30
C VAL A 172 -13.60 -8.23 -12.55
N TYR A 173 -13.87 -7.71 -13.76
CA TYR A 173 -13.55 -8.48 -14.98
C TYR A 173 -12.03 -8.60 -15.21
N LEU A 174 -11.27 -7.62 -14.77
CA LEU A 174 -9.83 -7.67 -14.91
C LEU A 174 -9.18 -8.60 -13.88
N ASP A 175 -9.71 -8.67 -12.68
CA ASP A 175 -9.28 -9.68 -11.71
C ASP A 175 -9.54 -11.10 -12.24
N ILE A 176 -10.73 -11.35 -12.76
CA ILE A 176 -11.06 -12.64 -13.39
C ILE A 176 -10.10 -12.95 -14.55
N LEU A 177 -9.82 -11.97 -15.44
CA LEU A 177 -8.80 -12.12 -16.49
C LEU A 177 -7.45 -12.57 -15.95
N GLY A 178 -7.00 -11.99 -14.82
CA GLY A 178 -5.76 -12.36 -14.22
C GLY A 178 -5.73 -13.74 -13.63
N LEU A 179 -6.78 -14.10 -12.94
CA LEU A 179 -6.91 -15.45 -12.42
C LEU A 179 -6.87 -16.49 -13.54
N ILE A 180 -7.42 -16.14 -14.72
CA ILE A 180 -7.30 -16.98 -15.94
C ILE A 180 -5.85 -16.97 -16.45
N SER A 181 -5.22 -15.80 -16.57
CA SER A 181 -3.86 -15.67 -17.11
C SER A 181 -2.81 -16.38 -16.29
N ILE A 182 -2.94 -16.43 -14.97
CA ILE A 182 -2.04 -17.19 -14.06
C ILE A 182 -2.41 -18.68 -13.97
N GLY A 183 -3.45 -19.13 -14.69
CA GLY A 183 -3.87 -20.52 -14.72
C GLY A 183 -4.65 -20.99 -13.48
N ARG A 184 -5.12 -20.07 -12.62
CA ARG A 184 -6.02 -20.41 -11.50
C ARG A 184 -7.38 -20.87 -11.99
N TYR A 185 -7.88 -20.24 -13.07
CA TYR A 185 -8.97 -20.75 -13.87
C TYR A 185 -8.44 -21.14 -15.24
N ARG A 186 -8.60 -22.39 -15.59
CA ARG A 186 -8.15 -22.95 -16.87
C ARG A 186 -9.29 -22.89 -17.89
N GLN A 187 -8.95 -23.16 -19.14
CA GLN A 187 -9.96 -23.32 -20.20
C GLN A 187 -11.00 -24.36 -19.79
N GLY A 188 -12.28 -24.02 -19.89
CA GLY A 188 -13.39 -24.86 -19.48
C GLY A 188 -13.73 -24.87 -18.00
N ASP A 189 -12.93 -24.25 -17.14
CA ASP A 189 -13.23 -24.17 -15.72
C ASP A 189 -14.45 -23.27 -15.44
N GLN A 190 -15.23 -23.67 -14.45
CA GLN A 190 -16.37 -22.89 -13.99
C GLN A 190 -15.90 -21.74 -13.08
N LEU A 191 -16.31 -20.51 -13.41
CA LEU A 191 -16.12 -19.34 -12.57
C LEU A 191 -17.18 -19.30 -11.43
N PRO A 192 -16.89 -18.56 -10.34
CA PRO A 192 -17.86 -18.33 -9.28
C PRO A 192 -19.16 -17.75 -9.83
N SER A 193 -20.29 -18.10 -9.21
CA SER A 193 -21.58 -17.51 -9.54
C SER A 193 -21.63 -16.01 -9.27
N HIS A 194 -22.60 -15.30 -9.86
CA HIS A 194 -22.78 -13.86 -9.58
C HIS A 194 -22.91 -13.58 -8.09
N ALA A 195 -23.60 -14.42 -7.32
CA ALA A 195 -23.71 -14.28 -5.87
C ALA A 195 -22.36 -14.45 -5.15
N ALA A 196 -21.55 -15.43 -5.58
CA ALA A 196 -20.22 -15.63 -5.03
C ALA A 196 -19.27 -14.48 -5.40
N LEU A 197 -19.34 -13.99 -6.65
CA LEU A 197 -18.56 -12.81 -7.08
C LEU A 197 -18.96 -11.54 -6.30
N GLN A 198 -20.25 -11.37 -5.97
CA GLN A 198 -20.70 -10.27 -5.12
C GLN A 198 -20.04 -10.31 -3.74
N LEU A 199 -20.05 -11.47 -3.11
CA LEU A 199 -19.41 -11.66 -1.80
C LEU A 199 -17.90 -11.45 -1.89
N GLN A 200 -17.26 -12.03 -2.90
CA GLN A 200 -15.80 -11.97 -3.08
C GLN A 200 -15.29 -10.56 -3.33
N TYR A 201 -16.04 -9.77 -4.13
CA TYR A 201 -15.60 -8.43 -4.54
C TYR A 201 -16.31 -7.29 -3.80
N GLY A 202 -17.27 -7.59 -2.92
CA GLY A 202 -18.03 -6.57 -2.20
C GLY A 202 -18.80 -5.61 -3.12
N VAL A 203 -19.31 -6.11 -4.28
CA VAL A 203 -19.96 -5.31 -5.31
C VAL A 203 -21.43 -5.69 -5.50
N SER A 204 -22.20 -4.85 -6.22
CA SER A 204 -23.60 -5.15 -6.55
C SER A 204 -23.74 -6.26 -7.61
N VAL A 205 -24.92 -6.88 -7.67
CA VAL A 205 -25.28 -7.83 -8.77
C VAL A 205 -25.08 -7.20 -10.13
N VAL A 206 -25.50 -5.94 -10.29
CA VAL A 206 -25.37 -5.21 -11.56
C VAL A 206 -23.91 -5.11 -11.98
N THR A 207 -23.01 -4.86 -11.03
CA THR A 207 -21.55 -4.79 -11.25
C THR A 207 -21.01 -6.14 -11.75
N THR A 208 -21.38 -7.25 -11.12
CA THR A 208 -20.92 -8.59 -11.55
C THR A 208 -21.51 -8.99 -12.90
N LEU A 209 -22.78 -8.65 -13.17
CA LEU A 209 -23.41 -8.88 -14.47
C LEU A 209 -22.69 -8.12 -15.59
N GLN A 210 -22.37 -6.84 -15.35
CA GLN A 210 -21.63 -6.02 -16.32
C GLN A 210 -20.22 -6.55 -16.56
N ALA A 211 -19.51 -6.94 -15.50
CA ALA A 211 -18.17 -7.54 -15.60
C ALA A 211 -18.18 -8.82 -16.45
N VAL A 212 -19.08 -9.75 -16.15
CA VAL A 212 -19.23 -10.99 -16.91
C VAL A 212 -19.66 -10.73 -18.35
N LYS A 213 -20.55 -9.76 -18.57
CA LYS A 213 -20.97 -9.34 -19.92
C LYS A 213 -19.76 -8.86 -20.74
N THR A 214 -18.90 -8.05 -20.14
CA THR A 214 -17.66 -7.57 -20.79
C THR A 214 -16.73 -8.72 -21.15
N LEU A 215 -16.45 -9.63 -20.21
CA LEU A 215 -15.63 -10.82 -20.47
C LEU A 215 -16.21 -11.71 -21.57
N LYS A 216 -17.54 -11.83 -21.61
CA LYS A 216 -18.24 -12.58 -22.67
C LYS A 216 -18.10 -11.88 -24.03
N GLN A 217 -18.27 -10.57 -24.08
CA GLN A 217 -18.06 -9.78 -25.32
C GLN A 217 -16.64 -9.92 -25.87
N TRP A 218 -15.67 -10.11 -24.99
CA TRP A 218 -14.28 -10.34 -25.38
C TRP A 218 -13.96 -11.81 -25.70
N GLY A 219 -14.93 -12.72 -25.59
CA GLY A 219 -14.72 -14.14 -25.84
C GLY A 219 -13.90 -14.86 -24.77
N VAL A 220 -13.64 -14.23 -23.64
CA VAL A 220 -12.86 -14.80 -22.53
C VAL A 220 -13.66 -15.82 -21.75
N VAL A 221 -14.95 -15.56 -21.58
CA VAL A 221 -15.88 -16.46 -20.86
C VAL A 221 -17.14 -16.71 -21.68
N GLU A 222 -17.81 -17.81 -21.38
CA GLU A 222 -19.13 -18.18 -21.91
C GLU A 222 -20.10 -18.45 -20.75
N THR A 223 -21.38 -18.22 -21.00
CA THR A 223 -22.46 -18.51 -20.05
C THR A 223 -23.31 -19.66 -20.57
N ILE A 224 -23.36 -20.77 -19.85
CA ILE A 224 -24.17 -21.93 -20.18
C ILE A 224 -25.41 -21.88 -19.30
N ARG A 225 -26.60 -21.83 -19.96
CA ARG A 225 -27.88 -21.75 -19.26
C ARG A 225 -28.04 -22.91 -18.28
N GLY A 226 -28.34 -22.61 -17.02
CA GLY A 226 -28.53 -23.60 -15.95
C GLY A 226 -27.25 -24.23 -15.41
N LYS A 227 -26.05 -23.92 -15.98
CA LYS A 227 -24.78 -24.46 -15.53
C LYS A 227 -23.87 -23.41 -14.93
N GLY A 228 -23.89 -22.16 -15.42
CA GLY A 228 -23.06 -21.07 -14.89
C GLY A 228 -22.17 -20.38 -15.92
N ILE A 229 -21.10 -19.78 -15.42
CA ILE A 229 -20.12 -19.02 -16.19
C ILE A 229 -18.85 -19.89 -16.31
N PHE A 230 -18.31 -20.03 -17.51
CA PHE A 230 -17.14 -20.87 -17.78
C PHE A 230 -16.08 -20.09 -18.54
N VAL A 231 -14.82 -20.39 -18.32
CA VAL A 231 -13.72 -19.90 -19.16
C VAL A 231 -13.84 -20.50 -20.55
N SER A 232 -13.76 -19.67 -21.59
CA SER A 232 -13.84 -20.12 -22.98
C SER A 232 -12.76 -21.17 -23.28
N GLN A 233 -13.08 -22.13 -24.17
CA GLN A 233 -12.09 -23.13 -24.62
C GLN A 233 -10.93 -22.50 -25.41
N HIS A 234 -11.19 -21.35 -26.06
CA HIS A 234 -10.20 -20.61 -26.84
C HIS A 234 -10.28 -19.12 -26.49
N PRO A 235 -9.84 -18.72 -25.27
CA PRO A 235 -9.86 -17.32 -24.91
C PRO A 235 -8.82 -16.57 -25.77
N PRO A 236 -9.12 -15.34 -26.23
CA PRO A 236 -8.19 -14.54 -26.98
C PRO A 236 -6.93 -14.21 -26.14
N ALA A 237 -5.80 -14.06 -26.81
CA ALA A 237 -4.58 -13.62 -26.16
C ALA A 237 -4.77 -12.21 -25.55
N ALA A 238 -4.04 -11.91 -24.45
CA ALA A 238 -4.23 -10.65 -23.70
C ALA A 238 -3.99 -9.39 -24.54
N ASP A 239 -3.09 -9.45 -25.53
CA ASP A 239 -2.78 -8.38 -26.46
C ASP A 239 -3.89 -8.13 -27.51
N GLN A 240 -4.82 -9.07 -27.69
CA GLN A 240 -5.97 -8.96 -28.57
C GLN A 240 -7.21 -8.37 -27.88
N LEU A 241 -7.14 -8.09 -26.59
CA LEU A 241 -8.28 -7.57 -25.82
C LEU A 241 -8.44 -6.06 -26.04
N PRO A 242 -9.69 -5.57 -26.24
CA PRO A 242 -9.96 -4.14 -26.48
C PRO A 242 -9.88 -3.32 -25.18
N LEU A 243 -8.72 -3.26 -24.54
CA LEU A 243 -8.49 -2.45 -23.37
C LEU A 243 -8.36 -0.97 -23.74
N SER A 244 -9.16 -0.09 -23.14
CA SER A 244 -8.98 1.34 -23.36
C SER A 244 -7.67 1.85 -22.73
N GLN A 245 -7.06 2.86 -23.35
CA GLN A 245 -5.83 3.47 -22.80
C GLN A 245 -6.01 3.99 -21.37
N LYS A 246 -7.18 4.56 -21.06
CA LYS A 246 -7.52 5.04 -19.70
C LYS A 246 -7.55 3.90 -18.70
N MET A 247 -8.07 2.75 -19.06
CA MET A 247 -8.08 1.57 -18.22
C MET A 247 -6.67 1.07 -17.95
N VAL A 248 -5.86 0.91 -19.00
CA VAL A 248 -4.45 0.51 -18.87
C VAL A 248 -3.72 1.48 -17.94
N ALA A 249 -3.89 2.79 -18.14
CA ALA A 249 -3.27 3.81 -17.32
C ALA A 249 -3.70 3.72 -15.83
N SER A 250 -4.99 3.50 -15.53
CA SER A 250 -5.48 3.31 -14.17
C SER A 250 -4.86 2.08 -13.48
N TYR A 251 -4.65 1.00 -14.25
CA TYR A 251 -4.01 -0.21 -13.72
C TYR A 251 -2.52 -0.01 -13.48
N VAL A 252 -1.82 0.62 -14.42
CA VAL A 252 -0.40 0.96 -14.27
C VAL A 252 -0.22 1.87 -13.06
N LYS A 253 -1.08 2.89 -12.88
CA LYS A 253 -1.07 3.76 -11.71
C LYS A 253 -1.18 2.97 -10.41
N ARG A 254 -2.22 2.13 -10.28
CA ARG A 254 -2.41 1.28 -9.09
C ARG A 254 -1.22 0.37 -8.83
N TYR A 255 -0.63 -0.16 -9.87
CA TYR A 255 0.54 -1.01 -9.78
C TYR A 255 1.76 -0.27 -9.24
N LEU A 256 2.03 0.90 -9.80
CA LEU A 256 3.11 1.77 -9.34
C LEU A 256 2.91 2.18 -7.87
N GLU A 257 1.69 2.58 -7.49
CA GLU A 257 1.34 2.95 -6.12
C GLU A 257 1.53 1.81 -5.13
N ASN A 258 1.14 0.59 -5.50
CA ASN A 258 1.33 -0.61 -4.66
C ASN A 258 2.82 -0.92 -4.44
N PHE A 259 3.64 -0.91 -5.50
CA PHE A 259 5.07 -1.19 -5.36
C PHE A 259 5.83 -0.06 -4.68
N GLU A 260 5.42 1.18 -4.87
CA GLU A 260 5.97 2.29 -4.10
C GLU A 260 5.67 2.14 -2.62
N LEU A 261 4.44 1.75 -2.26
CA LEU A 261 4.08 1.50 -0.87
C LEU A 261 5.00 0.44 -0.26
N LEU A 262 5.22 -0.68 -0.95
CA LEU A 262 6.14 -1.72 -0.49
C LEU A 262 7.58 -1.18 -0.38
N ALA A 263 8.07 -0.50 -1.42
CA ALA A 263 9.42 0.04 -1.44
C ALA A 263 9.71 1.05 -0.32
N VAL A 264 8.69 1.79 0.09
CA VAL A 264 8.80 2.84 1.13
C VAL A 264 8.64 2.26 2.54
N THR A 265 7.80 1.24 2.72
CA THR A 265 7.40 0.78 4.07
C THR A 265 8.01 -0.57 4.48
N ALA A 266 8.59 -1.32 3.53
CA ALA A 266 8.97 -2.72 3.76
C ALA A 266 10.04 -2.91 4.85
N GLU A 267 10.95 -1.96 5.06
CA GLU A 267 12.01 -2.11 6.06
C GLU A 267 11.43 -2.21 7.47
N GLY A 268 10.62 -1.23 7.87
CA GLY A 268 9.96 -1.23 9.17
C GLY A 268 9.02 -2.42 9.35
N VAL A 269 8.21 -2.72 8.32
CA VAL A 269 7.26 -3.83 8.37
C VAL A 269 7.97 -5.18 8.47
N ALA A 270 9.00 -5.42 7.68
CA ALA A 270 9.76 -6.67 7.70
C ALA A 270 10.53 -6.85 9.02
N LEU A 271 11.03 -5.76 9.62
CA LEU A 271 11.68 -5.81 10.92
C LEU A 271 10.74 -6.34 12.00
N TYR A 272 9.51 -5.80 12.08
CA TYR A 272 8.52 -6.27 13.05
C TYR A 272 7.99 -7.67 12.73
N ALA A 273 7.77 -7.99 11.47
CA ALA A 273 7.37 -9.33 11.05
C ALA A 273 8.43 -10.37 11.47
N ALA A 274 9.72 -10.08 11.27
CA ALA A 274 10.81 -10.99 11.60
C ALA A 274 10.98 -11.28 13.09
N GLN A 275 10.53 -10.38 13.98
CA GLN A 275 10.65 -10.56 15.43
C GLN A 275 9.85 -11.75 15.97
N SER A 276 8.76 -12.14 15.30
CA SER A 276 7.89 -13.26 15.69
C SER A 276 8.17 -14.55 14.94
N VAL A 277 9.12 -14.54 13.98
CA VAL A 277 9.43 -15.69 13.13
C VAL A 277 10.31 -16.71 13.85
N SER A 278 9.85 -17.94 13.91
CA SER A 278 10.66 -19.05 14.41
C SER A 278 11.75 -19.48 13.40
N PRO A 279 12.85 -20.11 13.86
CA PRO A 279 13.87 -20.64 12.97
C PRO A 279 13.32 -21.62 11.93
N ALA A 280 12.31 -22.40 12.27
CA ALA A 280 11.65 -23.32 11.34
C ALA A 280 10.91 -22.59 10.22
N GLN A 281 10.19 -21.50 10.53
CA GLN A 281 9.52 -20.67 9.52
C GLN A 281 10.52 -19.94 8.62
N ALA A 282 11.63 -19.45 9.17
CA ALA A 282 12.70 -18.83 8.40
C ALA A 282 13.33 -19.82 7.40
N GLN A 283 13.61 -21.05 7.82
CA GLN A 283 14.12 -22.11 6.95
C GLN A 283 13.06 -22.53 5.92
N ALA A 284 11.78 -22.57 6.27
CA ALA A 284 10.71 -22.90 5.33
C ALA A 284 10.60 -21.84 4.21
N LEU A 285 10.70 -20.54 4.52
CA LEU A 285 10.74 -19.48 3.52
C LEU A 285 11.91 -19.68 2.54
N ARG A 286 13.11 -19.91 3.09
CA ARG A 286 14.31 -20.16 2.30
C ARG A 286 14.12 -21.36 1.38
N GLN A 287 13.61 -22.46 1.89
CA GLN A 287 13.38 -23.68 1.11
C GLN A 287 12.34 -23.46 0.00
N THR A 288 11.26 -22.72 0.28
CA THR A 288 10.23 -22.39 -0.72
C THR A 288 10.81 -21.64 -1.91
N LEU A 289 11.72 -20.68 -1.66
CA LEU A 289 12.40 -19.94 -2.73
C LEU A 289 13.30 -20.87 -3.58
N PHE A 290 14.08 -21.76 -2.96
CA PHE A 290 14.89 -22.72 -3.69
C PHE A 290 14.08 -23.74 -4.50
N ASP A 291 12.96 -24.23 -3.96
CA ASP A 291 12.09 -25.18 -4.66
C ASP A 291 11.40 -24.51 -5.86
N THR A 292 11.10 -23.24 -5.76
CA THR A 292 10.58 -22.43 -6.87
C THR A 292 11.57 -22.36 -8.03
N GLU A 293 12.86 -22.21 -7.75
CA GLU A 293 13.93 -22.23 -8.75
C GLU A 293 14.01 -23.58 -9.48
N ARG A 294 13.94 -24.67 -8.73
CA ARG A 294 14.02 -26.04 -9.29
C ARG A 294 12.82 -26.41 -10.17
N THR A 295 11.63 -25.92 -9.87
CA THR A 295 10.40 -26.30 -10.59
C THR A 295 10.19 -25.52 -11.89
N GLY A 296 11.04 -24.54 -12.19
CA GLY A 296 10.96 -23.72 -13.41
C GLY A 296 9.63 -22.98 -13.54
N ARG A 297 8.91 -22.78 -12.43
CA ARG A 297 7.65 -22.02 -12.42
C ARG A 297 7.94 -20.61 -12.89
N ARG A 298 7.46 -20.30 -14.07
CA ARG A 298 7.52 -18.95 -14.62
C ARG A 298 6.59 -18.06 -13.81
N TYR A 299 7.22 -17.05 -13.20
CA TYR A 299 6.63 -15.80 -12.73
C TYR A 299 5.45 -15.88 -11.73
N PRO A 300 5.34 -14.94 -10.84
CA PRO A 300 6.32 -13.97 -10.27
C PRO A 300 6.72 -14.40 -8.86
N SER A 301 7.44 -15.49 -8.79
CA SER A 301 7.42 -16.25 -7.56
C SER A 301 8.16 -15.60 -6.40
N TYR A 302 9.34 -15.03 -6.63
CA TYR A 302 10.20 -14.65 -5.52
C TYR A 302 9.74 -13.43 -4.71
N PRO A 303 9.49 -12.24 -5.30
CA PRO A 303 8.99 -11.10 -4.53
C PRO A 303 7.60 -11.34 -3.93
N ILE A 304 6.74 -12.09 -4.65
CA ILE A 304 5.41 -12.45 -4.12
C ILE A 304 5.53 -13.44 -2.97
N THR A 305 6.42 -14.42 -3.03
CA THR A 305 6.67 -15.34 -1.91
C THR A 305 7.14 -14.58 -0.67
N ILE A 306 8.04 -13.60 -0.81
CA ILE A 306 8.44 -12.73 0.31
C ILE A 306 7.23 -11.93 0.81
N LEU A 307 6.41 -11.36 -0.08
CA LEU A 307 5.23 -10.59 0.31
C LEU A 307 4.18 -11.46 1.01
N GLU A 308 3.90 -12.67 0.52
CA GLU A 308 3.02 -13.65 1.15
C GLU A 308 3.51 -13.99 2.56
N PHE A 309 4.79 -14.27 2.70
CA PHE A 309 5.41 -14.52 4.00
C PHE A 309 5.26 -13.31 4.95
N LEU A 310 5.51 -12.09 4.48
CA LEU A 310 5.30 -10.90 5.31
C LEU A 310 3.85 -10.78 5.77
N VAL A 311 2.88 -10.95 4.87
CA VAL A 311 1.44 -10.89 5.22
C VAL A 311 1.09 -11.89 6.32
N GLU A 312 1.66 -13.08 6.29
CA GLU A 312 1.43 -14.09 7.33
C GLU A 312 2.08 -13.74 8.67
N GLN A 313 3.23 -13.04 8.66
CA GLN A 313 4.04 -12.78 9.86
C GLN A 313 3.85 -11.38 10.46
N ILE A 314 3.17 -10.44 9.77
CA ILE A 314 2.91 -9.10 10.32
C ILE A 314 2.06 -9.20 11.60
N PRO A 315 2.56 -8.71 12.75
CA PRO A 315 1.85 -8.83 14.03
C PRO A 315 0.66 -7.87 14.17
N TYR A 316 0.64 -6.78 13.37
CA TYR A 316 -0.36 -5.72 13.43
C TYR A 316 -1.46 -5.96 12.39
N LYS A 317 -2.71 -6.13 12.85
CA LYS A 317 -3.84 -6.53 11.99
C LYS A 317 -4.18 -5.50 10.92
N ALA A 318 -4.11 -4.21 11.26
CA ALA A 318 -4.35 -3.16 10.29
C ALA A 318 -3.26 -3.14 9.21
N MET A 319 -1.98 -3.27 9.57
CA MET A 319 -0.88 -3.37 8.61
C MET A 319 -0.94 -4.67 7.79
N GLN A 320 -1.32 -5.79 8.43
CA GLN A 320 -1.54 -7.06 7.73
C GLN A 320 -2.61 -6.90 6.64
N ALA A 321 -3.73 -6.23 6.94
CA ALA A 321 -4.79 -5.95 5.96
C ALA A 321 -4.30 -5.07 4.79
N VAL A 322 -3.47 -4.05 5.06
CA VAL A 322 -2.85 -3.23 4.02
C VAL A 322 -1.99 -4.08 3.08
N TYR A 323 -1.08 -4.89 3.63
CA TYR A 323 -0.19 -5.73 2.85
C TYR A 323 -0.92 -6.86 2.10
N ALA A 324 -1.96 -7.45 2.72
CA ALA A 324 -2.83 -8.43 2.05
C ALA A 324 -3.55 -7.82 0.84
N THR A 325 -4.04 -6.58 0.97
CA THR A 325 -4.66 -5.86 -0.16
C THR A 325 -3.66 -5.58 -1.28
N VAL A 326 -2.43 -5.18 -0.94
CA VAL A 326 -1.35 -5.01 -1.92
C VAL A 326 -1.04 -6.33 -2.62
N LEU A 327 -0.94 -7.44 -1.87
CA LEU A 327 -0.72 -8.78 -2.43
C LEU A 327 -1.84 -9.19 -3.40
N GLU A 328 -3.10 -8.96 -3.06
CA GLU A 328 -4.22 -9.23 -3.97
C GLU A 328 -4.15 -8.38 -5.23
N ASN A 329 -3.82 -7.10 -5.10
CA ASN A 329 -3.65 -6.20 -6.24
C ASN A 329 -2.52 -6.66 -7.18
N GLN A 330 -1.45 -7.30 -6.67
CA GLN A 330 -0.38 -7.85 -7.50
C GLN A 330 -0.88 -8.93 -8.48
N ARG A 331 -1.85 -9.70 -8.10
CA ARG A 331 -2.46 -10.73 -8.96
C ARG A 331 -3.14 -10.13 -10.20
N MET A 332 -3.48 -8.84 -10.17
CA MET A 332 -4.15 -8.15 -11.28
C MET A 332 -3.23 -7.67 -12.39
N VAL A 333 -1.95 -7.50 -12.10
CA VAL A 333 -0.99 -6.79 -12.96
C VAL A 333 -0.40 -7.66 -14.06
N ILE A 334 -0.44 -8.99 -13.90
CA ILE A 334 0.04 -9.94 -14.91
C ILE A 334 -0.58 -9.71 -16.30
N LYS A 335 -1.54 -8.81 -16.40
CA LYS A 335 -2.39 -8.51 -17.55
C LYS A 335 -2.01 -7.29 -18.37
N ILE A 336 -1.09 -6.47 -17.88
CA ILE A 336 -0.65 -5.30 -18.66
C ILE A 336 0.37 -5.80 -19.68
N PRO A 337 0.05 -5.71 -20.99
CA PRO A 337 0.93 -6.20 -22.02
C PRO A 337 2.35 -5.62 -21.90
N GLY A 338 3.35 -6.46 -21.85
CA GLY A 338 4.77 -6.06 -21.80
C GLY A 338 5.27 -5.55 -20.44
N LEU A 339 4.39 -5.26 -19.45
CA LEU A 339 4.83 -4.73 -18.15
C LEU A 339 5.52 -5.79 -17.29
N VAL A 340 5.11 -7.02 -17.47
CA VAL A 340 5.55 -8.17 -16.67
C VAL A 340 6.32 -9.19 -17.52
N SER A 341 6.61 -8.88 -18.78
CA SER A 341 7.44 -9.78 -19.58
C SER A 341 8.87 -9.75 -19.05
N SER A 342 9.29 -10.85 -18.45
CA SER A 342 10.68 -11.10 -18.03
C SER A 342 11.56 -11.40 -19.23
N GLU A 343 11.67 -10.46 -20.18
CA GLU A 343 12.50 -10.63 -21.38
C GLU A 343 14.00 -10.50 -21.06
N ASN A 344 14.35 -9.97 -19.87
CA ASN A 344 15.74 -9.85 -19.47
C ASN A 344 16.12 -10.86 -18.37
N PRO A 345 16.74 -11.99 -18.72
CA PRO A 345 17.13 -13.01 -17.76
C PRO A 345 18.05 -12.49 -16.64
N ALA A 346 18.89 -11.49 -16.92
CA ALA A 346 19.82 -10.94 -15.94
C ALA A 346 19.08 -10.16 -14.83
N GLN A 347 18.02 -9.44 -15.18
CA GLN A 347 17.18 -8.73 -14.20
C GLN A 347 16.39 -9.68 -13.31
N VAL A 348 15.85 -10.75 -13.91
CA VAL A 348 15.17 -11.81 -13.15
C VAL A 348 16.13 -12.48 -12.18
N LEU A 349 17.33 -12.82 -12.63
CA LEU A 349 18.35 -13.43 -11.79
C LEU A 349 18.75 -12.53 -10.63
N GLU A 350 18.95 -11.23 -10.87
CA GLU A 350 19.27 -10.26 -9.83
C GLU A 350 18.14 -10.12 -8.80
N MET A 351 16.89 -10.09 -9.25
CA MET A 351 15.72 -10.05 -8.36
C MET A 351 15.65 -11.30 -7.48
N ASN A 352 15.85 -12.48 -8.08
CA ASN A 352 15.87 -13.75 -7.34
C ASN A 352 17.00 -13.78 -6.31
N ARG A 353 18.20 -13.32 -6.69
CA ARG A 353 19.36 -13.21 -5.80
C ARG A 353 19.06 -12.34 -4.58
N ARG A 354 18.37 -11.20 -4.76
CA ARG A 354 17.97 -10.31 -3.67
C ARG A 354 16.97 -10.98 -2.73
N CYS A 355 15.97 -11.67 -3.26
CA CYS A 355 15.00 -12.41 -2.45
C CYS A 355 15.66 -13.54 -1.64
N ILE A 356 16.53 -14.33 -2.28
CA ILE A 356 17.30 -15.38 -1.59
C ILE A 356 18.18 -14.77 -0.50
N GLY A 357 18.88 -13.67 -0.81
CA GLY A 357 19.71 -12.97 0.17
C GLY A 357 18.96 -12.45 1.39
N ALA A 358 17.70 -12.00 1.21
CA ALA A 358 16.84 -11.63 2.33
C ALA A 358 16.48 -12.87 3.17
N ALA A 359 16.01 -13.95 2.53
CA ALA A 359 15.65 -15.19 3.22
C ALA A 359 16.85 -15.84 3.94
N ASP A 360 18.06 -15.78 3.36
CA ASP A 360 19.28 -16.25 4.00
C ASP A 360 19.61 -15.46 5.28
N ALA A 361 19.43 -14.14 5.27
CA ALA A 361 19.61 -13.31 6.47
C ALA A 361 18.64 -13.72 7.57
N LEU A 362 17.36 -13.92 7.24
CA LEU A 362 16.34 -14.36 8.20
C LEU A 362 16.66 -15.75 8.76
N ALA A 363 17.04 -16.70 7.89
CA ALA A 363 17.42 -18.07 8.28
C ALA A 363 18.69 -18.09 9.15
N GLY A 364 19.57 -17.10 8.99
CA GLY A 364 20.74 -16.86 9.84
C GLY A 364 20.43 -16.14 11.16
N GLY A 365 19.19 -15.76 11.40
CA GLY A 365 18.74 -15.03 12.61
C GLY A 365 19.02 -13.53 12.58
N ASP A 366 19.47 -12.95 11.48
CA ASP A 366 19.71 -11.51 11.31
C ASP A 366 18.45 -10.80 10.81
N THR A 367 17.59 -10.42 11.75
CA THR A 367 16.31 -9.74 11.46
C THR A 367 16.51 -8.35 10.85
N VAL A 368 17.57 -7.64 11.23
CA VAL A 368 17.88 -6.30 10.70
C VAL A 368 18.35 -6.40 9.25
N ALA A 369 19.26 -7.32 8.96
CA ALA A 369 19.68 -7.56 7.57
C ALA A 369 18.52 -8.06 6.70
N PHE A 370 17.63 -8.91 7.22
CA PHE A 370 16.41 -9.32 6.52
C PHE A 370 15.54 -8.12 6.15
N ALA A 371 15.25 -7.24 7.12
CA ALA A 371 14.43 -6.06 6.90
C ALA A 371 15.02 -5.15 5.82
N LYS A 372 16.30 -4.80 5.94
CA LYS A 372 17.00 -3.97 4.98
C LYS A 372 17.03 -4.58 3.57
N ARG A 373 17.39 -5.87 3.44
CA ARG A 373 17.43 -6.55 2.15
C ARG A 373 16.06 -6.70 1.52
N THR A 374 15.01 -6.86 2.33
CA THR A 374 13.62 -6.90 1.86
C THR A 374 13.20 -5.55 1.29
N ALA A 375 13.54 -4.44 1.96
CA ALA A 375 13.30 -3.10 1.43
C ALA A 375 14.07 -2.85 0.13
N GLU A 376 15.38 -3.16 0.09
CA GLU A 376 16.22 -3.04 -1.11
C GLU A 376 15.68 -3.87 -2.28
N MET A 377 15.11 -5.04 -2.00
CA MET A 377 14.47 -5.89 -3.01
C MET A 377 13.22 -5.22 -3.59
N PHE A 378 12.30 -4.70 -2.74
CA PHE A 378 11.11 -4.02 -3.24
C PHE A 378 11.44 -2.69 -3.93
N GLN A 379 12.46 -1.96 -3.49
CA GLN A 379 12.96 -0.77 -4.18
C GLN A 379 13.48 -1.12 -5.58
N TYR A 380 14.25 -2.21 -5.71
CA TYR A 380 14.72 -2.70 -6.99
C TYR A 380 13.57 -3.09 -7.93
N VAL A 381 12.56 -3.79 -7.42
CA VAL A 381 11.36 -4.16 -8.19
C VAL A 381 10.62 -2.90 -8.65
N TYR A 382 10.42 -1.94 -7.76
CA TYR A 382 9.73 -0.67 -8.06
C TYR A 382 10.46 0.12 -9.14
N GLN A 383 11.78 0.27 -9.00
CA GLN A 383 12.61 0.94 -10.00
C GLN A 383 12.51 0.27 -11.38
N HIS A 384 12.59 -1.04 -11.39
CA HIS A 384 12.45 -1.81 -12.63
C HIS A 384 11.08 -1.60 -13.29
N ILE A 385 10.01 -1.57 -12.51
CA ILE A 385 8.65 -1.31 -13.02
C ILE A 385 8.55 0.09 -13.62
N ILE A 386 9.12 1.11 -12.96
CA ILE A 386 9.16 2.47 -13.49
C ILE A 386 9.86 2.49 -14.87
N GLU A 387 11.03 1.86 -14.97
CA GLU A 387 11.78 1.76 -16.23
C GLU A 387 10.98 1.07 -17.35
N GLN A 388 10.24 0.00 -17.01
CA GLN A 388 9.35 -0.69 -17.94
C GLN A 388 8.19 0.20 -18.37
N CYS A 389 7.54 0.88 -17.40
CA CYS A 389 6.44 1.80 -17.70
C CYS A 389 6.89 2.97 -18.58
N ASP A 390 8.10 3.48 -18.36
CA ASP A 390 8.67 4.55 -19.20
C ASP A 390 8.93 4.05 -20.62
N ARG A 391 9.56 2.91 -20.77
CA ARG A 391 9.83 2.26 -22.07
C ARG A 391 8.56 1.98 -22.86
N LEU A 392 7.46 1.62 -22.16
CA LEU A 392 6.16 1.35 -22.76
C LEU A 392 5.28 2.60 -22.91
N HIS A 393 5.82 3.79 -22.60
CA HIS A 393 5.11 5.07 -22.61
C HIS A 393 3.87 5.15 -21.71
N TYR A 394 3.75 4.29 -20.71
CA TYR A 394 2.64 4.31 -19.76
C TYR A 394 2.73 5.45 -18.74
N LEU A 395 3.92 5.90 -18.35
CA LEU A 395 4.10 6.97 -17.36
C LEU A 395 3.39 8.27 -17.76
N HIS A 396 3.41 8.63 -19.02
CA HIS A 396 2.73 9.84 -19.50
C HIS A 396 1.20 9.74 -19.32
N ALA A 397 0.63 8.59 -19.63
CA ALA A 397 -0.81 8.34 -19.46
C ALA A 397 -1.23 8.34 -17.98
N VAL A 398 -0.37 7.82 -17.10
CA VAL A 398 -0.60 7.79 -15.64
C VAL A 398 -0.59 9.18 -15.03
N LYS A 399 0.34 10.04 -15.42
CA LYS A 399 0.40 11.45 -14.93
C LYS A 399 -0.89 12.22 -15.22
N GLY A 400 -1.57 11.94 -16.33
CA GLY A 400 -2.84 12.56 -16.68
C GLY A 400 -4.04 12.12 -15.82
N LEU A 401 -3.89 11.07 -15.02
CA LEU A 401 -4.93 10.56 -14.11
C LEU A 401 -4.80 11.09 -12.67
N TYR A 402 -3.76 11.85 -12.37
CA TYR A 402 -3.53 12.35 -11.03
C TYR A 402 -4.44 13.55 -10.75
N ASP A 403 -5.43 13.37 -9.87
CA ASP A 403 -6.31 14.45 -9.41
C ASP A 403 -5.78 15.06 -8.12
N THR A 404 -5.06 16.17 -8.24
CA THR A 404 -4.53 16.92 -7.11
C THR A 404 -5.61 17.49 -6.18
N SER A 405 -6.87 17.61 -6.64
CA SER A 405 -7.97 18.12 -5.83
C SER A 405 -8.35 17.20 -4.68
N LEU A 406 -8.05 15.90 -4.79
CA LEU A 406 -8.27 14.90 -3.74
C LEU A 406 -7.29 15.06 -2.56
N LEU A 407 -6.20 15.76 -2.76
CA LEU A 407 -5.17 15.96 -1.72
C LEU A 407 -5.64 16.88 -0.59
N TRP A 408 -6.65 17.70 -0.85
CA TRP A 408 -7.09 18.77 0.05
C TRP A 408 -8.53 18.58 0.58
N LYS A 409 -9.20 17.51 0.18
CA LYS A 409 -10.51 17.13 0.71
C LYS A 409 -10.35 16.13 1.85
#